data_fa9d0d987e697b43f7428a44a702fbb6
#
_entry.id   fa9d0d987e697b43f7428a44a702fbb6
#
_cell.length_a   1.000
_cell.length_b   1.000
_cell.length_c   1.000
_cell.angle_alpha   90.00
_cell.angle_beta   90.00
_cell.angle_gamma   90.00
#
_symmetry.space_group_name_H-M   'P 1'
#
loop_
_entity.id
_entity.type
_entity.pdbx_description
1 polymer ?
#
loop_
_entity_poly.entity_id
_entity_poly.type
_entity_poly.pdbx_seq_one_letter_code
_entity_poly.pdbx_strand_id
1 'polypeptide(L)'
;MAYNKTSVNEAPEFIEKVVYLNRVSKTVKGGRVMKFSALVVVGDGKGTVGYGLGKAAEVSEAIIKGIADAKKNMIKVSLSGNTIPHDVIGIFGAGTVLLKPATEGTGVIAGGAVRAVMEAVGIKNICSKCLRSNNPQNVVKATMAGLTSLRSPEQVAAIRGKSVEEIV
;
A
#
# COMPACT_ATOMS: atom_id res chain seq x y z
N MET A 1 -34.37 -34.15 8.97
CA MET A 1 -32.88 -34.12 8.94
C MET A 1 -32.47 -32.77 8.39
N ALA A 2 -32.01 -31.88 9.27
CA ALA A 2 -31.61 -30.51 8.89
C ALA A 2 -30.14 -30.53 8.42
N TYR A 3 -29.90 -30.20 7.17
CA TYR A 3 -28.55 -29.98 6.64
C TYR A 3 -27.98 -28.68 7.21
N ASN A 4 -27.03 -28.80 8.13
CA ASN A 4 -26.20 -27.69 8.58
C ASN A 4 -25.40 -27.16 7.39
N LYS A 5 -25.72 -25.96 6.92
CA LYS A 5 -24.84 -25.18 6.05
C LYS A 5 -23.59 -24.82 6.84
N THR A 6 -22.53 -25.57 6.63
CA THR A 6 -21.18 -25.19 7.04
C THR A 6 -20.88 -23.82 6.43
N SER A 7 -20.66 -22.81 7.27
CA SER A 7 -20.14 -21.50 6.86
C SER A 7 -18.78 -21.72 6.17
N VAL A 8 -18.77 -21.56 4.86
CA VAL A 8 -17.54 -21.46 4.09
C VAL A 8 -16.85 -20.20 4.60
N ASN A 9 -15.71 -20.36 5.27
CA ASN A 9 -14.79 -19.27 5.57
C ASN A 9 -14.32 -18.71 4.22
N GLU A 10 -14.98 -17.66 3.74
CA GLU A 10 -14.47 -16.88 2.61
C GLU A 10 -13.13 -16.30 3.05
N ALA A 11 -12.06 -16.84 2.49
CA ALA A 11 -10.73 -16.24 2.64
C ALA A 11 -10.83 -14.78 2.15
N PRO A 12 -10.27 -13.82 2.87
CA PRO A 12 -10.37 -12.41 2.49
C PRO A 12 -9.88 -12.24 1.06
N GLU A 13 -10.74 -11.71 0.20
CA GLU A 13 -10.44 -11.46 -1.20
C GLU A 13 -9.46 -10.28 -1.26
N PHE A 14 -8.17 -10.58 -1.45
CA PHE A 14 -7.13 -9.58 -1.53
C PHE A 14 -7.07 -8.96 -2.93
N ILE A 15 -7.03 -7.64 -2.97
CA ILE A 15 -6.75 -6.86 -4.18
C ILE A 15 -5.25 -6.90 -4.42
N GLU A 16 -4.81 -7.57 -5.48
CA GLU A 16 -3.41 -7.71 -5.85
C GLU A 16 -3.12 -6.81 -7.07
N LYS A 17 -2.13 -5.90 -6.94
CA LYS A 17 -1.74 -4.98 -8.02
C LYS A 17 -0.25 -5.01 -8.27
N VAL A 18 0.12 -5.27 -9.52
CA VAL A 18 1.52 -5.13 -9.98
C VAL A 18 1.78 -3.66 -10.29
N VAL A 19 2.64 -3.03 -9.50
CA VAL A 19 2.99 -1.61 -9.65
C VAL A 19 4.04 -1.43 -10.73
N TYR A 20 5.05 -2.28 -10.75
CA TYR A 20 6.17 -2.15 -11.67
C TYR A 20 6.85 -3.49 -11.93
N LEU A 21 7.21 -3.73 -13.20
CA LEU A 21 7.93 -4.92 -13.64
C LEU A 21 9.16 -4.51 -14.42
N ASN A 22 10.32 -5.04 -14.02
CA ASN A 22 11.59 -4.79 -14.68
C ASN A 22 12.36 -6.07 -15.01
N ARG A 23 13.03 -6.08 -16.14
CA ARG A 23 14.06 -7.05 -16.45
C ARG A 23 15.40 -6.59 -15.89
N VAL A 24 15.98 -7.37 -14.99
CA VAL A 24 17.27 -7.09 -14.35
C VAL A 24 18.30 -8.13 -14.77
N SER A 25 19.57 -7.74 -14.84
CA SER A 25 20.65 -8.66 -15.21
C SER A 25 21.78 -8.61 -14.18
N LYS A 26 22.38 -9.78 -13.92
CA LYS A 26 23.61 -9.91 -13.15
C LYS A 26 24.70 -10.41 -14.07
N THR A 27 25.82 -9.68 -14.20
CA THR A 27 26.99 -10.12 -14.93
C THR A 27 27.76 -11.15 -14.11
N VAL A 28 28.07 -12.28 -14.71
CA VAL A 28 28.84 -13.40 -14.15
C VAL A 28 29.99 -13.74 -15.10
N LYS A 29 30.96 -14.60 -14.68
CA LYS A 29 32.14 -14.97 -15.50
C LYS A 29 31.76 -15.55 -16.88
N GLY A 30 30.61 -16.21 -17.03
CA GLY A 30 30.14 -16.80 -18.30
C GLY A 30 29.14 -15.94 -19.07
N GLY A 31 28.90 -14.67 -18.69
CA GLY A 31 27.94 -13.79 -19.39
C GLY A 31 26.98 -13.05 -18.44
N ARG A 32 25.71 -12.91 -18.86
CA ARG A 32 24.68 -12.20 -18.10
C ARG A 32 23.52 -13.13 -17.77
N VAL A 33 23.21 -13.25 -16.47
CA VAL A 33 22.00 -13.95 -16.01
C VAL A 33 20.86 -12.93 -15.89
N MET A 34 19.82 -13.14 -16.70
CA MET A 34 18.62 -12.29 -16.72
C MET A 34 17.60 -12.80 -15.72
N LYS A 35 16.92 -11.85 -15.03
CA LYS A 35 15.77 -12.11 -14.14
C LYS A 35 14.75 -11.02 -14.28
N PHE A 36 13.53 -11.28 -13.81
CA PHE A 36 12.48 -10.27 -13.68
C PHE A 36 12.32 -9.86 -12.22
N SER A 37 12.04 -8.58 -12.00
CA SER A 37 11.75 -8.01 -10.68
C SER A 37 10.37 -7.39 -10.73
N ALA A 38 9.44 -7.90 -9.92
CA ALA A 38 8.08 -7.40 -9.79
C ALA A 38 7.90 -6.69 -8.45
N LEU A 39 7.42 -5.45 -8.46
CA LEU A 39 6.94 -4.73 -7.29
C LEU A 39 5.42 -4.90 -7.23
N VAL A 40 4.92 -5.49 -6.17
CA VAL A 40 3.51 -5.82 -5.99
C VAL A 40 2.99 -5.17 -4.72
N VAL A 41 1.75 -4.73 -4.76
CA VAL A 41 0.98 -4.25 -3.61
C VAL A 41 -0.23 -5.15 -3.44
N VAL A 42 -0.52 -5.54 -2.21
CA VAL A 42 -1.65 -6.39 -1.83
C VAL A 42 -2.42 -5.70 -0.70
N GLY A 43 -3.74 -5.65 -0.79
CA GLY A 43 -4.58 -5.08 0.26
C GLY A 43 -5.96 -5.73 0.31
N ASP A 44 -6.66 -5.53 1.40
CA ASP A 44 -8.01 -6.06 1.64
C ASP A 44 -9.13 -5.09 1.26
N GLY A 45 -8.79 -3.87 0.81
CA GLY A 45 -9.77 -2.81 0.55
C GLY A 45 -10.47 -2.28 1.79
N LYS A 46 -10.03 -2.67 3.01
CA LYS A 46 -10.63 -2.32 4.31
C LYS A 46 -9.62 -1.70 5.28
N GLY A 47 -8.54 -1.14 4.74
CA GLY A 47 -7.52 -0.47 5.53
C GLY A 47 -6.26 -1.28 5.80
N THR A 48 -6.12 -2.50 5.27
CA THR A 48 -4.91 -3.30 5.42
C THR A 48 -4.18 -3.39 4.08
N VAL A 49 -2.88 -3.12 4.07
CA VAL A 49 -2.09 -3.12 2.83
C VAL A 49 -0.66 -3.58 3.12
N GLY A 50 -0.10 -4.29 2.15
CA GLY A 50 1.30 -4.69 2.16
C GLY A 50 1.94 -4.49 0.80
N TYR A 51 3.25 -4.40 0.76
CA TYR A 51 4.00 -4.39 -0.49
C TYR A 51 5.11 -5.44 -0.44
N GLY A 52 5.44 -5.99 -1.60
CA GLY A 52 6.48 -6.99 -1.74
C GLY A 52 7.27 -6.85 -3.03
N LEU A 53 8.52 -7.32 -3.00
CA LEU A 53 9.42 -7.34 -4.14
C LEU A 53 9.82 -8.77 -4.48
N GLY A 54 9.26 -9.31 -5.56
CA GLY A 54 9.62 -10.62 -6.07
C GLY A 54 10.68 -10.56 -7.18
N LYS A 55 11.59 -11.53 -7.20
CA LYS A 55 12.56 -11.72 -8.29
C LYS A 55 12.62 -13.18 -8.71
N ALA A 56 12.48 -13.46 -10.01
CA ALA A 56 12.55 -14.80 -10.57
C ALA A 56 13.06 -14.80 -12.02
N ALA A 57 13.27 -15.98 -12.59
CA ALA A 57 13.63 -16.14 -14.00
C ALA A 57 12.43 -15.80 -14.91
N GLU A 58 11.22 -16.12 -14.45
CA GLU A 58 9.95 -15.87 -15.14
C GLU A 58 9.15 -14.78 -14.46
N VAL A 59 8.29 -14.09 -15.24
CA VAL A 59 7.46 -13.00 -14.75
C VAL A 59 6.42 -13.47 -13.75
N SER A 60 5.72 -14.55 -14.06
CA SER A 60 4.70 -15.17 -13.20
C SER A 60 5.25 -15.56 -11.83
N GLU A 61 6.40 -16.23 -11.79
CA GLU A 61 7.05 -16.55 -10.51
C GLU A 61 7.50 -15.31 -9.73
N ALA A 62 7.98 -14.25 -10.42
CA ALA A 62 8.36 -13.02 -9.77
C ALA A 62 7.16 -12.35 -9.10
N ILE A 63 5.98 -12.36 -9.74
CA ILE A 63 4.74 -11.82 -9.20
C ILE A 63 4.29 -12.65 -7.98
N ILE A 64 4.23 -13.97 -8.08
CA ILE A 64 3.84 -14.86 -6.97
C ILE A 64 4.74 -14.65 -5.75
N LYS A 65 6.06 -14.57 -5.96
CA LYS A 65 7.02 -14.26 -4.87
C LYS A 65 6.78 -12.87 -4.28
N GLY A 66 6.46 -11.88 -5.11
CA GLY A 66 6.12 -10.53 -4.65
C GLY A 66 4.85 -10.50 -3.81
N ILE A 67 3.80 -11.22 -4.21
CA ILE A 67 2.55 -11.36 -3.46
C ILE A 67 2.80 -12.03 -2.10
N ALA A 68 3.56 -13.12 -2.09
CA ALA A 68 3.90 -13.82 -0.85
C ALA A 68 4.69 -12.94 0.14
N ASP A 69 5.61 -12.10 -0.37
CA ASP A 69 6.36 -11.12 0.42
C ASP A 69 5.44 -9.99 0.93
N ALA A 70 4.54 -9.46 0.09
CA ALA A 70 3.57 -8.44 0.47
C ALA A 70 2.63 -8.92 1.57
N LYS A 71 2.12 -10.16 1.48
CA LYS A 71 1.24 -10.77 2.51
C LYS A 71 1.91 -10.94 3.88
N LYS A 72 3.25 -11.07 3.93
CA LYS A 72 3.99 -11.13 5.20
C LYS A 72 4.14 -9.77 5.88
N ASN A 73 4.17 -8.70 5.09
CA ASN A 73 4.46 -7.35 5.54
C ASN A 73 3.21 -6.45 5.47
N MET A 74 2.05 -6.97 5.84
CA MET A 74 0.81 -6.19 5.85
C MET A 74 0.76 -5.27 7.08
N ILE A 75 0.33 -4.04 6.86
CA ILE A 75 0.10 -3.03 7.90
C ILE A 75 -1.36 -2.60 7.90
N LYS A 76 -1.88 -2.24 9.07
CA LYS A 76 -3.20 -1.63 9.22
C LYS A 76 -3.07 -0.12 9.23
N VAL A 77 -3.86 0.55 8.42
CA VAL A 77 -3.89 2.00 8.23
C VAL A 77 -5.10 2.59 8.94
N SER A 78 -4.91 3.71 9.65
CA SER A 78 -6.01 4.46 10.26
C SER A 78 -6.73 5.27 9.17
N LEU A 79 -7.99 4.94 8.89
CA LEU A 79 -8.83 5.63 7.91
C LEU A 79 -9.90 6.46 8.62
N SER A 80 -10.33 7.55 7.97
CA SER A 80 -11.50 8.35 8.35
C SER A 80 -12.54 8.25 7.23
N GLY A 81 -13.47 7.29 7.37
CA GLY A 81 -14.44 6.98 6.32
C GLY A 81 -13.77 6.56 5.00
N ASN A 82 -13.96 7.35 3.94
CA ASN A 82 -13.43 7.08 2.60
C ASN A 82 -12.08 7.78 2.30
N THR A 83 -11.48 8.44 3.30
CA THR A 83 -10.25 9.23 3.17
C THR A 83 -9.30 9.02 4.35
N ILE A 84 -8.19 9.77 4.39
CA ILE A 84 -7.23 9.79 5.51
C ILE A 84 -7.61 10.86 6.54
N PRO A 85 -7.28 10.69 7.84
CA PRO A 85 -7.69 11.61 8.90
C PRO A 85 -7.02 12.99 8.82
N HIS A 86 -5.77 13.08 8.36
CA HIS A 86 -5.02 14.34 8.22
C HIS A 86 -4.00 14.26 7.09
N ASP A 87 -3.46 15.39 6.69
CA ASP A 87 -2.37 15.44 5.72
C ASP A 87 -1.07 14.88 6.31
N VAL A 88 -0.27 14.25 5.46
CA VAL A 88 0.99 13.64 5.85
C VAL A 88 2.00 13.66 4.71
N ILE A 89 3.27 13.79 5.06
CA ILE A 89 4.39 13.63 4.14
C ILE A 89 5.13 12.36 4.51
N GLY A 90 5.03 11.36 3.63
CA GLY A 90 5.80 10.13 3.76
C GLY A 90 7.17 10.27 3.10
N ILE A 91 8.23 9.83 3.77
CA ILE A 91 9.62 9.93 3.28
C ILE A 91 10.26 8.54 3.36
N PHE A 92 10.89 8.13 2.26
CA PHE A 92 11.74 6.95 2.23
C PHE A 92 12.87 7.11 1.22
N GLY A 93 14.11 7.16 1.70
CA GLY A 93 15.29 7.43 0.85
C GLY A 93 15.13 8.74 0.07
N ALA A 94 15.22 8.66 -1.25
CA ALA A 94 15.01 9.82 -2.13
C ALA A 94 13.53 10.07 -2.48
N GLY A 95 12.61 9.19 -2.09
CA GLY A 95 11.16 9.34 -2.32
C GLY A 95 10.51 10.18 -1.24
N THR A 96 9.73 11.18 -1.67
CA THR A 96 8.90 12.01 -0.78
C THR A 96 7.52 12.11 -1.40
N VAL A 97 6.48 11.73 -0.65
CA VAL A 97 5.09 11.71 -1.11
C VAL A 97 4.24 12.51 -0.13
N LEU A 98 3.54 13.51 -0.65
CA LEU A 98 2.52 14.26 0.06
C LEU A 98 1.18 13.56 -0.12
N LEU A 99 0.47 13.30 0.97
CA LEU A 99 -0.89 12.76 1.00
C LEU A 99 -1.79 13.78 1.69
N LYS A 100 -2.89 14.16 1.04
CA LYS A 100 -3.88 15.10 1.59
C LYS A 100 -5.26 14.45 1.54
N PRO A 101 -6.06 14.59 2.60
CA PRO A 101 -7.45 14.17 2.57
C PRO A 101 -8.20 14.97 1.50
N ALA A 102 -9.23 14.37 0.93
CA ALA A 102 -10.08 15.00 -0.07
C ALA A 102 -11.55 14.80 0.26
N THR A 103 -12.39 15.72 -0.19
CA THR A 103 -13.85 15.66 -0.04
C THR A 103 -14.44 14.51 -0.85
N GLU A 104 -15.61 14.07 -0.47
CA GLU A 104 -16.34 13.04 -1.22
C GLU A 104 -16.58 13.46 -2.67
N GLY A 105 -16.44 12.50 -3.60
CA GLY A 105 -16.57 12.75 -5.02
C GLY A 105 -15.28 13.16 -5.75
N THR A 106 -14.20 13.48 -5.03
CA THR A 106 -12.90 13.84 -5.65
C THR A 106 -12.22 12.65 -6.33
N GLY A 107 -12.41 11.45 -5.80
CA GLY A 107 -11.72 10.26 -6.28
C GLY A 107 -10.24 10.19 -5.88
N VAL A 108 -9.51 9.23 -6.45
CA VAL A 108 -8.08 9.04 -6.19
C VAL A 108 -7.25 9.84 -7.18
N ILE A 109 -6.71 10.98 -6.76
CA ILE A 109 -5.78 11.81 -7.53
C ILE A 109 -4.36 11.48 -7.08
N ALA A 110 -3.71 10.56 -7.79
CA ALA A 110 -2.42 10.02 -7.39
C ALA A 110 -1.57 9.57 -8.59
N GLY A 111 -0.25 9.62 -8.44
CA GLY A 111 0.68 8.96 -9.36
C GLY A 111 0.50 7.44 -9.36
N GLY A 112 0.83 6.74 -10.46
CA GLY A 112 0.50 5.33 -10.64
C GLY A 112 0.88 4.41 -9.48
N ALA A 113 2.08 4.58 -8.93
CA ALA A 113 2.55 3.78 -7.79
C ALA A 113 1.76 4.07 -6.49
N VAL A 114 1.46 5.35 -6.22
CA VAL A 114 0.65 5.76 -5.06
C VAL A 114 -0.80 5.31 -5.24
N ARG A 115 -1.36 5.47 -6.44
CA ARG A 115 -2.73 5.04 -6.76
C ARG A 115 -2.94 3.55 -6.49
N ALA A 116 -2.00 2.71 -6.90
CA ALA A 116 -2.07 1.28 -6.65
C ALA A 116 -2.16 0.95 -5.15
N VAL A 117 -1.41 1.68 -4.30
CA VAL A 117 -1.46 1.54 -2.83
C VAL A 117 -2.81 2.00 -2.30
N MET A 118 -3.30 3.20 -2.70
CA MET A 118 -4.57 3.75 -2.20
C MET A 118 -5.77 2.88 -2.54
N GLU A 119 -5.83 2.36 -3.77
CA GLU A 119 -6.87 1.44 -4.20
C GLU A 119 -6.81 0.09 -3.46
N ALA A 120 -5.61 -0.43 -3.16
CA ALA A 120 -5.44 -1.65 -2.37
C ALA A 120 -5.85 -1.44 -0.90
N VAL A 121 -5.63 -0.25 -0.33
CA VAL A 121 -6.11 0.13 1.02
C VAL A 121 -7.63 0.28 1.06
N GLY A 122 -8.25 0.66 -0.06
CA GLY A 122 -9.69 0.96 -0.15
C GLY A 122 -10.03 2.44 0.05
N ILE A 123 -9.04 3.34 -0.05
CA ILE A 123 -9.26 4.79 -0.01
C ILE A 123 -9.91 5.24 -1.32
N LYS A 124 -11.03 5.95 -1.23
CA LYS A 124 -11.79 6.42 -2.38
C LYS A 124 -11.51 7.88 -2.74
N ASN A 125 -11.16 8.71 -1.75
CA ASN A 125 -10.97 10.15 -1.94
C ASN A 125 -9.64 10.59 -1.33
N ILE A 126 -8.67 10.95 -2.17
CA ILE A 126 -7.34 11.42 -1.73
C ILE A 126 -6.67 12.22 -2.84
N CYS A 127 -5.92 13.24 -2.43
CA CYS A 127 -5.02 13.97 -3.31
C CYS A 127 -3.57 13.72 -2.90
N SER A 128 -2.73 13.31 -3.83
CA SER A 128 -1.33 13.02 -3.57
C SER A 128 -0.39 13.60 -4.60
N LYS A 129 0.84 13.90 -4.18
CA LYS A 129 1.91 14.38 -5.05
C LYS A 129 3.26 13.79 -4.66
N CYS A 130 3.97 13.22 -5.64
CA CYS A 130 5.38 12.89 -5.48
C CYS A 130 6.21 14.16 -5.60
N LEU A 131 6.95 14.53 -4.55
CA LEU A 131 7.70 15.79 -4.49
C LEU A 131 9.14 15.66 -4.99
N ARG A 132 9.72 14.47 -4.94
CA ARG A 132 11.11 14.20 -5.34
C ARG A 132 11.20 13.05 -6.34
N SER A 133 11.82 11.94 -5.95
CA SER A 133 12.06 10.79 -6.83
C SER A 133 10.75 10.12 -7.28
N ASN A 134 10.68 9.77 -8.57
CA ASN A 134 9.60 8.98 -9.15
C ASN A 134 9.91 7.47 -9.22
N ASN A 135 10.99 7.01 -8.58
CA ASN A 135 11.30 5.58 -8.54
C ASN A 135 10.15 4.82 -7.83
N PRO A 136 9.46 3.88 -8.51
CA PRO A 136 8.29 3.21 -7.95
C PRO A 136 8.53 2.53 -6.60
N GLN A 137 9.71 1.93 -6.40
CA GLN A 137 10.05 1.31 -5.12
C GLN A 137 10.12 2.33 -3.97
N ASN A 138 10.79 3.47 -4.21
CA ASN A 138 10.90 4.51 -3.20
C ASN A 138 9.55 5.18 -2.93
N VAL A 139 8.76 5.41 -3.98
CA VAL A 139 7.42 6.00 -3.88
C VAL A 139 6.49 5.10 -3.07
N VAL A 140 6.42 3.79 -3.36
CA VAL A 140 5.58 2.84 -2.58
C VAL A 140 6.02 2.83 -1.12
N LYS A 141 7.32 2.71 -0.84
CA LYS A 141 7.83 2.70 0.54
C LYS A 141 7.57 4.02 1.28
N ALA A 142 7.73 5.16 0.61
CA ALA A 142 7.40 6.47 1.18
C ALA A 142 5.89 6.59 1.47
N THR A 143 5.04 6.11 0.55
CA THR A 143 3.58 6.07 0.77
C THR A 143 3.23 5.22 1.99
N MET A 144 3.82 4.02 2.10
CA MET A 144 3.61 3.14 3.26
C MET A 144 4.07 3.77 4.57
N ALA A 145 5.23 4.45 4.58
CA ALA A 145 5.72 5.19 5.74
C ALA A 145 4.75 6.31 6.15
N GLY A 146 4.22 7.06 5.18
CA GLY A 146 3.20 8.07 5.42
C GLY A 146 1.92 7.47 6.02
N LEU A 147 1.40 6.39 5.44
CA LEU A 147 0.20 5.71 5.93
C LEU A 147 0.37 5.13 7.35
N THR A 148 1.55 4.62 7.66
CA THR A 148 1.87 4.10 9.01
C THR A 148 1.92 5.21 10.06
N SER A 149 2.30 6.43 9.68
CA SER A 149 2.37 7.58 10.59
C SER A 149 1.02 8.24 10.88
N LEU A 150 -0.04 7.87 10.15
CA LEU A 150 -1.39 8.37 10.39
C LEU A 150 -1.92 7.96 11.77
N ARG A 151 -2.52 8.92 12.46
CA ARG A 151 -3.14 8.70 13.77
C ARG A 151 -4.62 8.99 13.69
N SER A 152 -5.43 8.13 14.30
CA SER A 152 -6.86 8.40 14.46
C SER A 152 -7.09 9.47 15.52
N PRO A 153 -8.20 10.24 15.47
CA PRO A 153 -8.55 11.21 16.51
C PRO A 153 -8.60 10.57 17.91
N GLU A 154 -9.05 9.33 18.03
CA GLU A 154 -9.10 8.56 19.28
C GLU A 154 -7.69 8.32 19.84
N GLN A 155 -6.72 7.97 18.98
CA GLN A 155 -5.33 7.77 19.41
C GLN A 155 -4.70 9.07 19.90
N VAL A 156 -5.01 10.20 19.24
CA VAL A 156 -4.52 11.52 19.64
C VAL A 156 -5.17 11.95 20.96
N ALA A 157 -6.47 11.70 21.15
CA ALA A 157 -7.21 11.94 22.37
C ALA A 157 -6.59 11.20 23.57
N ALA A 158 -6.33 9.90 23.39
CA ALA A 158 -5.68 9.08 24.40
C ALA A 158 -4.28 9.58 24.80
N ILE A 159 -3.48 10.04 23.82
CA ILE A 159 -2.12 10.59 24.06
C ILE A 159 -2.19 11.93 24.80
N ARG A 160 -3.19 12.77 24.48
CA ARG A 160 -3.32 14.10 25.10
C ARG A 160 -4.14 14.12 26.39
N GLY A 161 -4.78 12.99 26.76
CA GLY A 161 -5.65 12.89 27.93
C GLY A 161 -6.90 13.77 27.83
N LYS A 162 -7.42 14.03 26.61
CA LYS A 162 -8.58 14.86 26.31
C LYS A 162 -9.67 14.06 25.64
N SER A 163 -10.90 14.56 25.66
CA SER A 163 -12.01 13.96 24.91
C SER A 163 -11.82 14.17 23.40
N VAL A 164 -12.41 13.29 22.59
CA VAL A 164 -12.33 13.39 21.11
C VAL A 164 -12.98 14.69 20.63
N GLU A 165 -14.05 15.14 21.28
CA GLU A 165 -14.79 16.38 20.97
C GLU A 165 -13.96 17.67 21.16
N GLU A 166 -12.93 17.64 22.00
CA GLU A 166 -12.02 18.77 22.20
C GLU A 166 -10.86 18.83 21.18
N ILE A 167 -10.73 17.81 20.31
CA ILE A 167 -9.60 17.65 19.41
C ILE A 167 -9.98 17.82 17.93
N VAL A 168 -11.25 17.59 17.60
CA VAL A 168 -11.80 17.68 16.22
C VAL A 168 -12.39 19.08 15.94
#